data_5a4d03af596ff31a628d5d928b4d22ff
#
_entry.id   5a4d03af596ff31a628d5d928b4d22ff
#
_cell.length_a   1.000
_cell.length_b   1.000
_cell.length_c   1.000
_cell.angle_alpha   90.00
_cell.angle_beta   90.00
_cell.angle_gamma   90.00
#
_symmetry.space_group_name_H-M   'P 1'
#
loop_
_entity.id
_entity.type
_entity.pdbx_description
1 polymer ?
#
loop_
_entity_poly.entity_id
_entity_poly.type
_entity_poly.pdbx_seq_one_letter_code
_entity_poly.pdbx_strand_id
1 'polypeptide(L)'
;MNDTINVRGQLMDLSQPRVMGILNVTPDSFFERSRVQTEHEIIIRARKLVSEGAAIVDIGACSTRPGSEPTSEAEEMRRLRLALDTIRREMPQVVVSIDTFRPNVARMAVEEYGADIINDVYPTAEMFRMVSRLRVPYILMSSKPTLREILLEFADWVQQLRDFGQKDIILDPGFGFGKTLEQNYEVMSQMERLQVMELPVLVGVSRKSMIYKFLGTSPEEALNGTTMLNTVALQKGAAILRVHDVREAMECVRMYNRLTV
;
A
#
# COMPACT_ATOMS: atom_id res chain seq x y z
N MET A 1 2.60 -5.41 -20.74
CA MET A 1 2.20 -4.96 -19.39
C MET A 1 2.69 -3.53 -19.20
N ASN A 2 1.92 -2.65 -18.61
CA ASN A 2 2.40 -1.29 -18.35
C ASN A 2 3.23 -1.34 -17.04
N ASP A 3 4.54 -1.55 -17.21
CA ASP A 3 5.46 -1.82 -16.08
C ASP A 3 6.06 -0.53 -15.51
N THR A 4 5.39 0.62 -15.72
CA THR A 4 5.85 1.91 -15.21
C THR A 4 4.70 2.73 -14.64
N ILE A 5 4.99 3.54 -13.61
CA ILE A 5 4.10 4.59 -13.09
C ILE A 5 4.84 5.92 -13.06
N ASN A 6 4.11 7.02 -13.24
CA ASN A 6 4.72 8.35 -13.21
C ASN A 6 4.73 8.90 -11.76
N VAL A 7 5.92 9.01 -11.19
CA VAL A 7 6.15 9.60 -9.87
C VAL A 7 6.93 10.90 -10.04
N ARG A 8 6.34 12.04 -9.72
CA ARG A 8 6.95 13.38 -9.87
C ARG A 8 7.50 13.69 -11.27
N GLY A 9 6.83 13.22 -12.31
CA GLY A 9 7.30 13.41 -13.70
C GLY A 9 8.40 12.44 -14.14
N GLN A 10 8.79 11.49 -13.30
CA GLN A 10 9.74 10.43 -13.63
C GLN A 10 9.05 9.07 -13.67
N LEU A 11 9.43 8.23 -14.61
CA LEU A 11 8.87 6.87 -14.69
C LEU A 11 9.57 5.97 -13.68
N MET A 12 8.81 5.46 -12.72
CA MET A 12 9.25 4.38 -11.82
C MET A 12 9.02 3.06 -12.54
N ASP A 13 10.10 2.33 -12.77
CA ASP A 13 10.07 0.99 -13.36
C ASP A 13 9.57 -0.04 -12.32
N LEU A 14 8.52 -0.78 -12.67
CA LEU A 14 7.91 -1.86 -11.92
C LEU A 14 8.12 -3.24 -12.57
N SER A 15 8.91 -3.33 -13.64
CA SER A 15 9.33 -4.62 -14.23
C SER A 15 10.16 -5.43 -13.24
N GLN A 16 10.86 -4.73 -12.33
CA GLN A 16 11.48 -5.31 -11.15
C GLN A 16 10.59 -5.01 -9.93
N PRO A 17 10.19 -6.02 -9.15
CA PRO A 17 9.33 -5.81 -7.99
C PRO A 17 9.90 -4.80 -7.00
N ARG A 18 9.05 -3.92 -6.48
CA ARG A 18 9.39 -2.90 -5.49
C ARG A 18 8.82 -3.24 -4.13
N VAL A 19 9.48 -2.76 -3.08
CA VAL A 19 8.99 -2.88 -1.71
C VAL A 19 8.45 -1.54 -1.23
N MET A 20 7.21 -1.56 -0.72
CA MET A 20 6.53 -0.45 -0.07
C MET A 20 6.51 -0.71 1.43
N GLY A 21 7.21 0.13 2.19
CA GLY A 21 7.31 0.01 3.65
C GLY A 21 6.18 0.76 4.35
N ILE A 22 5.51 0.12 5.31
CA ILE A 22 4.38 0.67 6.06
C ILE A 22 4.88 1.55 7.21
N LEU A 23 4.41 2.80 7.25
CA LEU A 23 4.64 3.76 8.33
C LEU A 23 3.29 4.19 8.95
N ASN A 24 2.84 3.49 9.99
CA ASN A 24 1.63 3.87 10.70
C ASN A 24 1.93 4.99 11.71
N VAL A 25 1.16 6.08 11.62
CA VAL A 25 1.21 7.24 12.54
C VAL A 25 -0.08 7.32 13.37
N THR A 26 -0.47 6.19 13.97
CA THR A 26 -1.63 6.06 14.84
C THR A 26 -1.30 6.34 16.31
N PRO A 27 -2.26 6.64 17.20
CA PRO A 27 -2.03 6.93 18.63
C PRO A 27 -1.22 5.85 19.35
N ASP A 28 -1.57 4.60 19.15
CA ASP A 28 -0.89 3.44 19.76
C ASP A 28 0.61 3.37 19.35
N SER A 29 0.97 4.10 18.30
CA SER A 29 2.33 4.12 17.79
C SER A 29 3.14 5.32 18.28
N PHE A 30 2.52 6.52 18.51
CA PHE A 30 3.30 7.76 18.68
C PHE A 30 2.68 8.89 19.55
N PHE A 31 1.35 9.03 19.68
CA PHE A 31 0.75 10.32 20.06
C PHE A 31 0.57 10.59 21.56
N GLU A 32 0.94 9.70 22.47
CA GLU A 32 0.99 9.98 23.92
C GLU A 32 2.24 10.77 24.34
N ARG A 33 3.12 11.10 23.40
CA ARG A 33 4.42 11.74 23.63
C ARG A 33 4.45 13.20 23.17
N SER A 34 5.49 13.94 23.52
CA SER A 34 5.67 15.30 23.02
C SER A 34 5.81 15.32 21.49
N ARG A 35 5.45 16.44 20.84
CA ARG A 35 5.58 16.62 19.37
C ARG A 35 7.00 16.28 18.87
N VAL A 36 8.02 16.72 19.57
CA VAL A 36 9.43 16.50 19.20
C VAL A 36 9.81 15.02 19.23
N GLN A 37 9.31 14.28 20.24
CA GLN A 37 9.54 12.83 20.31
C GLN A 37 8.83 12.09 19.17
N THR A 38 7.62 12.52 18.84
CA THR A 38 6.84 11.96 17.75
C THR A 38 7.50 12.19 16.39
N GLU A 39 8.00 13.39 16.10
CA GLU A 39 8.76 13.71 14.88
C GLU A 39 10.03 12.86 14.77
N HIS A 40 10.76 12.72 15.89
CA HIS A 40 11.97 11.90 15.94
C HIS A 40 11.69 10.41 15.64
N GLU A 41 10.62 9.86 16.20
CA GLU A 41 10.23 8.46 15.94
C GLU A 41 9.79 8.23 14.51
N ILE A 42 9.02 9.17 13.93
CA ILE A 42 8.61 9.12 12.53
C ILE A 42 9.84 9.05 11.62
N ILE A 43 10.81 9.95 11.84
CA ILE A 43 11.98 9.99 10.96
C ILE A 43 12.91 8.78 11.15
N ILE A 44 13.07 8.28 12.37
CA ILE A 44 13.84 7.05 12.62
C ILE A 44 13.22 5.87 11.86
N ARG A 45 11.90 5.70 11.94
CA ARG A 45 11.21 4.62 11.24
C ARG A 45 11.26 4.80 9.71
N ALA A 46 11.03 6.01 9.21
CA ALA A 46 11.13 6.28 7.77
C ALA A 46 12.54 5.99 7.24
N ARG A 47 13.59 6.46 7.95
CA ARG A 47 14.99 6.18 7.59
C ARG A 47 15.30 4.68 7.63
N LYS A 48 14.76 3.96 8.61
CA LYS A 48 14.91 2.49 8.68
C LYS A 48 14.31 1.82 7.45
N LEU A 49 13.04 2.12 7.11
CA LEU A 49 12.38 1.53 5.94
C LEU A 49 13.19 1.76 4.65
N VAL A 50 13.66 3.01 4.44
CA VAL A 50 14.46 3.37 3.26
C VAL A 50 15.83 2.68 3.27
N SER A 51 16.52 2.64 4.42
CA SER A 51 17.83 1.98 4.54
C SER A 51 17.75 0.46 4.34
N GLU A 52 16.60 -0.15 4.63
CA GLU A 52 16.32 -1.56 4.38
C GLU A 52 15.94 -1.85 2.92
N GLY A 53 15.72 -0.80 2.10
CA GLY A 53 15.47 -0.90 0.65
C GLY A 53 14.06 -0.60 0.21
N ALA A 54 13.19 -0.02 1.05
CA ALA A 54 11.88 0.44 0.60
C ALA A 54 12.01 1.50 -0.50
N ALA A 55 11.38 1.26 -1.64
CA ALA A 55 11.27 2.23 -2.73
C ALA A 55 10.17 3.27 -2.48
N ILE A 56 9.18 2.93 -1.67
CA ILE A 56 8.01 3.75 -1.33
C ILE A 56 7.77 3.62 0.17
N VAL A 57 7.46 4.74 0.83
CA VAL A 57 7.00 4.76 2.23
C VAL A 57 5.51 5.08 2.22
N ASP A 58 4.69 4.15 2.72
CA ASP A 58 3.24 4.26 2.77
C ASP A 58 2.77 4.69 4.16
N ILE A 59 2.24 5.91 4.26
CA ILE A 59 1.90 6.56 5.53
C ILE A 59 0.40 6.42 5.79
N GLY A 60 0.04 5.73 6.86
CA GLY A 60 -1.33 5.59 7.33
C GLY A 60 -1.54 6.24 8.69
N ALA A 61 -2.56 7.11 8.81
CA ALA A 61 -2.91 7.80 10.06
C ALA A 61 -4.25 7.37 10.65
N CYS A 62 -4.98 6.50 9.95
CA CYS A 62 -6.24 5.90 10.36
C CYS A 62 -6.08 4.39 10.45
N SER A 63 -6.59 3.76 11.53
CA SER A 63 -6.62 2.31 11.62
C SER A 63 -7.84 1.77 10.87
N THR A 64 -7.62 0.91 9.90
CA THR A 64 -8.67 0.15 9.20
C THR A 64 -8.88 -1.25 9.80
N ARG A 65 -8.27 -1.53 10.96
CA ARG A 65 -8.43 -2.83 11.64
C ARG A 65 -9.85 -2.97 12.20
N PRO A 66 -10.47 -4.15 12.09
CA PRO A 66 -11.76 -4.41 12.76
C PRO A 66 -11.69 -4.10 14.26
N GLY A 67 -12.64 -3.29 14.76
CA GLY A 67 -12.71 -2.93 16.18
C GLY A 67 -11.90 -1.71 16.60
N SER A 68 -11.17 -1.06 15.70
CA SER A 68 -10.52 0.22 16.02
C SER A 68 -11.56 1.36 16.08
N GLU A 69 -11.35 2.31 16.98
CA GLU A 69 -12.17 3.52 17.00
C GLU A 69 -12.00 4.33 15.72
N PRO A 70 -13.10 4.85 15.14
CA PRO A 70 -13.04 5.66 13.94
C PRO A 70 -12.25 6.95 14.17
N THR A 71 -11.14 7.12 13.47
CA THR A 71 -10.41 8.38 13.44
C THR A 71 -11.20 9.43 12.65
N SER A 72 -11.43 10.63 13.21
CA SER A 72 -12.04 11.73 12.45
C SER A 72 -11.14 12.21 11.30
N GLU A 73 -11.74 12.79 10.25
CA GLU A 73 -10.96 13.34 9.12
C GLU A 73 -9.98 14.42 9.59
N ALA A 74 -10.41 15.29 10.49
CA ALA A 74 -9.57 16.36 11.04
C ALA A 74 -8.35 15.80 11.81
N GLU A 75 -8.54 14.74 12.57
CA GLU A 75 -7.46 14.09 13.31
C GLU A 75 -6.51 13.32 12.37
N GLU A 76 -7.03 12.66 11.35
CA GLU A 76 -6.21 12.03 10.32
C GLU A 76 -5.33 13.07 9.60
N MET A 77 -5.93 14.20 9.17
CA MET A 77 -5.19 15.31 8.57
C MET A 77 -4.12 15.86 9.50
N ARG A 78 -4.43 16.04 10.79
CA ARG A 78 -3.47 16.53 11.78
C ARG A 78 -2.23 15.62 11.90
N ARG A 79 -2.46 14.31 11.97
CA ARG A 79 -1.38 13.30 12.04
C ARG A 79 -0.55 13.26 10.78
N LEU A 80 -1.20 13.25 9.62
CA LEU A 80 -0.52 13.23 8.33
C LEU A 80 0.29 14.50 8.09
N ARG A 81 -0.21 15.69 8.44
CA ARG A 81 0.55 16.94 8.34
C ARG A 81 1.86 16.86 9.11
N LEU A 82 1.82 16.39 10.36
CA LEU A 82 3.04 16.22 11.16
C LEU A 82 4.03 15.26 10.51
N ALA A 83 3.55 14.13 10.03
CA ALA A 83 4.40 13.13 9.39
C ALA A 83 5.00 13.63 8.07
N LEU A 84 4.18 14.27 7.25
CA LEU A 84 4.59 14.79 5.94
C LEU A 84 5.55 15.96 6.07
N ASP A 85 5.30 16.93 6.96
CA ASP A 85 6.25 18.00 7.30
C ASP A 85 7.62 17.44 7.67
N THR A 86 7.62 16.46 8.58
CA THR A 86 8.84 15.83 9.07
C THR A 86 9.58 15.12 7.94
N ILE A 87 8.90 14.29 7.16
CA ILE A 87 9.52 13.50 6.09
C ILE A 87 10.00 14.41 4.96
N ARG A 88 9.22 15.42 4.54
CA ARG A 88 9.63 16.32 3.46
C ARG A 88 10.83 17.17 3.83
N ARG A 89 10.92 17.60 5.08
CA ARG A 89 12.08 18.33 5.60
C ARG A 89 13.35 17.47 5.66
N GLU A 90 13.23 16.24 6.16
CA GLU A 90 14.39 15.40 6.48
C GLU A 90 14.78 14.43 5.35
N MET A 91 13.83 14.07 4.49
CA MET A 91 13.97 13.06 3.43
C MET A 91 13.20 13.47 2.16
N PRO A 92 13.50 14.64 1.54
CA PRO A 92 12.68 15.21 0.44
C PRO A 92 12.59 14.29 -0.79
N GLN A 93 13.54 13.40 -0.98
CA GLN A 93 13.60 12.50 -2.14
C GLN A 93 12.78 11.21 -1.97
N VAL A 94 12.30 10.91 -0.75
CA VAL A 94 11.52 9.69 -0.51
C VAL A 94 10.19 9.76 -1.25
N VAL A 95 9.87 8.70 -1.98
CA VAL A 95 8.54 8.52 -2.57
C VAL A 95 7.56 8.16 -1.46
N VAL A 96 6.52 8.98 -1.32
CA VAL A 96 5.51 8.88 -0.26
C VAL A 96 4.17 8.49 -0.85
N SER A 97 3.61 7.40 -0.34
CA SER A 97 2.22 6.99 -0.54
C SER A 97 1.39 7.35 0.70
N ILE A 98 0.14 7.69 0.51
CA ILE A 98 -0.81 8.00 1.59
C ILE A 98 -1.92 6.95 1.59
N ASP A 99 -2.00 6.19 2.70
CA ASP A 99 -3.07 5.22 2.96
C ASP A 99 -4.29 5.98 3.54
N THR A 100 -5.23 6.32 2.64
CA THR A 100 -6.47 7.04 2.99
C THR A 100 -7.57 6.75 1.99
N PHE A 101 -8.80 6.66 2.51
CA PHE A 101 -10.03 6.55 1.71
C PHE A 101 -10.82 7.88 1.64
N ARG A 102 -10.24 8.97 2.16
CA ARG A 102 -10.91 10.28 2.24
C ARG A 102 -10.37 11.24 1.17
N PRO A 103 -11.22 11.71 0.23
CA PRO A 103 -10.77 12.60 -0.85
C PRO A 103 -10.11 13.89 -0.36
N ASN A 104 -10.62 14.51 0.72
CA ASN A 104 -10.02 15.74 1.26
C ASN A 104 -8.63 15.50 1.87
N VAL A 105 -8.42 14.34 2.51
CA VAL A 105 -7.12 13.94 3.04
C VAL A 105 -6.12 13.70 1.90
N ALA A 106 -6.55 12.98 0.86
CA ALA A 106 -5.75 12.75 -0.34
C ALA A 106 -5.34 14.08 -1.01
N ARG A 107 -6.30 15.00 -1.18
CA ARG A 107 -6.04 16.33 -1.74
C ARG A 107 -5.01 17.10 -0.91
N MET A 108 -5.23 17.23 0.39
CA MET A 108 -4.30 17.92 1.31
C MET A 108 -2.89 17.31 1.21
N ALA A 109 -2.76 16.00 1.25
CA ALA A 109 -1.46 15.33 1.21
C ALA A 109 -0.71 15.61 -0.11
N VAL A 110 -1.41 15.63 -1.24
CA VAL A 110 -0.78 15.88 -2.55
C VAL A 110 -0.53 17.36 -2.78
N GLU A 111 -1.52 18.23 -2.59
CA GLU A 111 -1.42 19.66 -2.93
C GLU A 111 -0.53 20.44 -1.95
N GLU A 112 -0.60 20.15 -0.64
CA GLU A 112 0.16 20.89 0.37
C GLU A 112 1.56 20.29 0.63
N TYR A 113 1.72 18.96 0.47
CA TYR A 113 2.94 18.23 0.88
C TYR A 113 3.60 17.43 -0.26
N GLY A 114 3.01 17.43 -1.45
CA GLY A 114 3.58 16.72 -2.60
C GLY A 114 3.65 15.20 -2.38
N ALA A 115 2.64 14.61 -1.74
CA ALA A 115 2.53 13.14 -1.70
C ALA A 115 2.45 12.58 -3.12
N ASP A 116 3.05 11.43 -3.32
CA ASP A 116 3.36 10.91 -4.65
C ASP A 116 2.34 9.88 -5.16
N ILE A 117 1.71 9.14 -4.24
CA ILE A 117 0.80 8.02 -4.53
C ILE A 117 -0.36 8.09 -3.53
N ILE A 118 -1.56 7.75 -3.96
CA ILE A 118 -2.71 7.53 -3.06
C ILE A 118 -3.03 6.03 -3.03
N ASN A 119 -3.07 5.48 -1.81
CA ASN A 119 -3.43 4.09 -1.52
C ASN A 119 -4.81 4.07 -0.85
N ASP A 120 -5.83 3.57 -1.56
CA ASP A 120 -7.22 3.63 -1.11
C ASP A 120 -7.81 2.23 -0.90
N VAL A 121 -8.30 1.99 0.30
CA VAL A 121 -8.92 0.72 0.70
C VAL A 121 -10.46 0.72 0.63
N TYR A 122 -11.08 1.87 0.33
CA TYR A 122 -12.54 2.03 0.15
C TYR A 122 -12.87 2.94 -1.04
N PRO A 123 -12.63 2.47 -2.27
CA PRO A 123 -12.79 3.25 -3.49
C PRO A 123 -14.20 3.84 -3.66
N THR A 124 -14.26 5.10 -4.07
CA THR A 124 -15.50 5.83 -4.36
C THR A 124 -15.37 6.66 -5.64
N ALA A 125 -16.50 6.95 -6.29
CA ALA A 125 -16.50 7.83 -7.47
C ALA A 125 -15.97 9.25 -7.17
N GLU A 126 -16.09 9.71 -5.92
CA GLU A 126 -15.52 10.99 -5.48
C GLU A 126 -13.98 10.92 -5.45
N MET A 127 -13.43 9.85 -4.87
CA MET A 127 -11.99 9.61 -4.87
C MET A 127 -11.44 9.46 -6.29
N PHE A 128 -12.14 8.76 -7.19
CA PHE A 128 -11.74 8.62 -8.60
C PHE A 128 -11.59 9.98 -9.29
N ARG A 129 -12.57 10.89 -9.12
CA ARG A 129 -12.48 12.26 -9.65
C ARG A 129 -11.33 13.04 -9.02
N MET A 130 -11.09 12.85 -7.72
CA MET A 130 -10.03 13.53 -6.99
C MET A 130 -8.65 13.13 -7.49
N VAL A 131 -8.33 11.83 -7.49
CA VAL A 131 -6.99 11.34 -7.90
C VAL A 131 -6.71 11.64 -9.36
N SER A 132 -7.72 11.59 -10.23
CA SER A 132 -7.57 11.96 -11.64
C SER A 132 -7.21 13.44 -11.84
N ARG A 133 -7.72 14.34 -10.99
CA ARG A 133 -7.34 15.77 -10.97
C ARG A 133 -5.93 15.97 -10.42
N LEU A 134 -5.58 15.23 -9.38
CA LEU A 134 -4.26 15.30 -8.74
C LEU A 134 -3.15 14.71 -9.63
N ARG A 135 -3.50 13.84 -10.58
CA ARG A 135 -2.56 13.19 -11.54
C ARG A 135 -1.43 12.42 -10.85
N VAL A 136 -1.73 11.78 -9.74
CA VAL A 136 -0.81 10.89 -9.03
C VAL A 136 -1.22 9.44 -9.23
N PRO A 137 -0.29 8.48 -9.17
CA PRO A 137 -0.62 7.05 -9.16
C PRO A 137 -1.62 6.72 -8.08
N TYR A 138 -2.55 5.82 -8.41
CA TYR A 138 -3.62 5.41 -7.53
C TYR A 138 -3.64 3.90 -7.33
N ILE A 139 -3.56 3.47 -6.06
CA ILE A 139 -3.72 2.07 -5.68
C ILE A 139 -5.20 1.84 -5.39
N LEU A 140 -5.79 0.99 -6.23
CA LEU A 140 -7.20 0.64 -6.25
C LEU A 140 -7.39 -0.73 -5.63
N MET A 141 -8.01 -0.80 -4.44
CA MET A 141 -8.21 -2.06 -3.74
C MET A 141 -9.64 -2.59 -3.93
N SER A 142 -9.76 -3.92 -4.12
CA SER A 142 -11.03 -4.63 -4.08
C SER A 142 -11.19 -5.47 -2.82
N SER A 143 -12.32 -5.33 -2.13
CA SER A 143 -12.69 -6.17 -0.97
C SER A 143 -13.55 -7.39 -1.33
N LYS A 144 -13.78 -7.66 -2.62
CA LYS A 144 -14.60 -8.79 -3.08
C LYS A 144 -14.02 -10.14 -2.67
N PRO A 145 -14.85 -11.12 -2.34
CA PRO A 145 -14.42 -12.39 -1.77
C PRO A 145 -13.75 -13.34 -2.77
N THR A 146 -14.07 -13.26 -4.05
CA THR A 146 -13.56 -14.18 -5.09
C THR A 146 -12.78 -13.43 -6.17
N LEU A 147 -11.81 -14.11 -6.79
CA LEU A 147 -11.02 -13.51 -7.88
C LEU A 147 -11.90 -13.08 -9.07
N ARG A 148 -12.96 -13.83 -9.37
CA ARG A 148 -13.91 -13.44 -10.43
C ARG A 148 -14.59 -12.11 -10.14
N GLU A 149 -15.08 -11.93 -8.92
CA GLU A 149 -15.73 -10.68 -8.51
C GLU A 149 -14.73 -9.52 -8.45
N ILE A 150 -13.49 -9.75 -7.99
CA ILE A 150 -12.40 -8.79 -8.03
C ILE A 150 -12.15 -8.32 -9.46
N LEU A 151 -12.01 -9.24 -10.41
CA LEU A 151 -11.77 -8.90 -11.81
C LEU A 151 -12.91 -8.10 -12.44
N LEU A 152 -14.17 -8.46 -12.15
CA LEU A 152 -15.34 -7.72 -12.65
C LEU A 152 -15.39 -6.30 -12.06
N GLU A 153 -15.14 -6.16 -10.77
CA GLU A 153 -15.10 -4.87 -10.10
C GLU A 153 -13.94 -3.99 -10.61
N PHE A 154 -12.76 -4.56 -10.78
CA PHE A 154 -11.63 -3.84 -11.37
C PHE A 154 -11.90 -3.41 -12.82
N ALA A 155 -12.53 -4.25 -13.63
CA ALA A 155 -12.87 -3.89 -15.01
C ALA A 155 -13.77 -2.64 -15.06
N ASP A 156 -14.79 -2.58 -14.20
CA ASP A 156 -15.69 -1.42 -14.10
C ASP A 156 -14.97 -0.18 -13.55
N TRP A 157 -14.24 -0.31 -12.44
CA TRP A 157 -13.57 0.82 -11.79
C TRP A 157 -12.40 1.38 -12.60
N VAL A 158 -11.62 0.52 -13.24
CA VAL A 158 -10.53 0.95 -14.14
C VAL A 158 -11.10 1.73 -15.33
N GLN A 159 -12.24 1.29 -15.90
CA GLN A 159 -12.90 2.04 -16.96
C GLN A 159 -13.34 3.42 -16.48
N GLN A 160 -14.00 3.52 -15.31
CA GLN A 160 -14.40 4.80 -14.73
C GLN A 160 -13.19 5.72 -14.47
N LEU A 161 -12.09 5.20 -13.92
CA LEU A 161 -10.86 5.97 -13.70
C LEU A 161 -10.26 6.47 -15.02
N ARG A 162 -10.25 5.64 -16.07
CA ARG A 162 -9.80 6.00 -17.42
C ARG A 162 -10.67 7.09 -18.04
N ASP A 163 -11.99 7.03 -17.84
CA ASP A 163 -12.94 8.05 -18.32
C ASP A 163 -12.69 9.41 -17.65
N PHE A 164 -12.21 9.42 -16.39
CA PHE A 164 -11.74 10.63 -15.72
C PHE A 164 -10.31 11.05 -16.10
N GLY A 165 -9.60 10.27 -16.92
CA GLY A 165 -8.24 10.57 -17.38
C GLY A 165 -7.13 10.05 -16.45
N GLN A 166 -7.44 9.20 -15.46
CA GLN A 166 -6.42 8.54 -14.63
C GLN A 166 -5.58 7.58 -15.47
N LYS A 167 -4.26 7.75 -15.41
CA LYS A 167 -3.31 6.93 -16.20
C LYS A 167 -2.65 5.85 -15.37
N ASP A 168 -2.13 6.21 -14.22
CA ASP A 168 -1.33 5.34 -13.36
C ASP A 168 -2.23 4.69 -12.31
N ILE A 169 -2.59 3.42 -12.53
CA ILE A 169 -3.45 2.61 -11.67
C ILE A 169 -2.68 1.36 -11.27
N ILE A 170 -2.69 1.05 -9.98
CA ILE A 170 -2.11 -0.16 -9.38
C ILE A 170 -3.25 -0.93 -8.72
N LEU A 171 -3.35 -2.22 -8.96
CA LEU A 171 -4.41 -3.06 -8.42
C LEU A 171 -3.98 -3.72 -7.11
N ASP A 172 -4.83 -3.66 -6.08
CA ASP A 172 -4.66 -4.43 -4.84
C ASP A 172 -5.85 -5.40 -4.67
N PRO A 173 -5.66 -6.72 -4.73
CA PRO A 173 -6.74 -7.69 -4.54
C PRO A 173 -7.28 -7.74 -3.10
N GLY A 174 -6.77 -6.92 -2.18
CA GLY A 174 -7.32 -6.69 -0.85
C GLY A 174 -7.27 -7.90 0.08
N PHE A 175 -6.12 -8.56 0.18
CA PHE A 175 -5.93 -9.64 1.16
C PHE A 175 -6.25 -9.17 2.58
N GLY A 176 -7.07 -9.95 3.32
CA GLY A 176 -7.50 -9.62 4.67
C GLY A 176 -8.68 -8.64 4.77
N PHE A 177 -9.20 -8.12 3.64
CA PHE A 177 -10.37 -7.25 3.57
C PHE A 177 -11.56 -8.00 2.98
N GLY A 178 -12.68 -8.08 3.73
CA GLY A 178 -13.94 -8.68 3.23
C GLY A 178 -13.87 -10.17 2.87
N LYS A 179 -12.80 -10.89 3.23
CA LYS A 179 -12.52 -12.28 2.83
C LYS A 179 -12.36 -13.18 4.05
N THR A 180 -12.88 -14.40 3.95
CA THR A 180 -12.56 -15.48 4.90
C THR A 180 -11.10 -15.95 4.74
N LEU A 181 -10.66 -16.83 5.63
CA LEU A 181 -9.33 -17.45 5.53
C LEU A 181 -9.17 -18.17 4.19
N GLU A 182 -10.13 -19.02 3.84
CA GLU A 182 -10.15 -19.85 2.64
C GLU A 182 -10.15 -18.98 1.38
N GLN A 183 -10.99 -17.94 1.35
CA GLN A 183 -11.07 -17.00 0.22
C GLN A 183 -9.76 -16.26 -0.01
N ASN A 184 -9.04 -15.86 1.05
CA ASN A 184 -7.71 -15.26 0.89
C ASN A 184 -6.73 -16.22 0.21
N TYR A 185 -6.71 -17.50 0.61
CA TYR A 185 -5.85 -18.50 -0.02
C TYR A 185 -6.30 -18.84 -1.44
N GLU A 186 -7.62 -18.88 -1.71
CA GLU A 186 -8.15 -19.09 -3.05
C GLU A 186 -7.73 -17.95 -4.00
N VAL A 187 -7.89 -16.69 -3.58
CA VAL A 187 -7.43 -15.52 -4.36
C VAL A 187 -5.92 -15.58 -4.58
N MET A 188 -5.13 -15.90 -3.55
CA MET A 188 -3.67 -16.04 -3.69
C MET A 188 -3.30 -17.15 -4.68
N SER A 189 -4.00 -18.29 -4.65
CA SER A 189 -3.71 -19.41 -5.53
C SER A 189 -3.92 -19.13 -7.02
N GLN A 190 -4.75 -18.14 -7.36
CA GLN A 190 -5.15 -17.76 -8.73
C GLN A 190 -4.70 -16.34 -9.12
N MET A 191 -3.87 -15.68 -8.30
CA MET A 191 -3.59 -14.24 -8.42
C MET A 191 -2.93 -13.86 -9.77
N GLU A 192 -2.19 -14.77 -10.40
CA GLU A 192 -1.60 -14.57 -11.74
C GLU A 192 -2.64 -14.18 -12.80
N ARG A 193 -3.91 -14.52 -12.61
CA ARG A 193 -5.00 -14.15 -13.53
C ARG A 193 -5.31 -12.65 -13.53
N LEU A 194 -4.86 -11.89 -12.51
CA LEU A 194 -4.96 -10.43 -12.51
C LEU A 194 -4.14 -9.79 -13.63
N GLN A 195 -3.15 -10.49 -14.18
CA GLN A 195 -2.33 -9.99 -15.30
C GLN A 195 -3.16 -9.70 -16.57
N VAL A 196 -4.38 -10.27 -16.69
CA VAL A 196 -5.31 -9.93 -17.79
C VAL A 196 -5.69 -8.44 -17.81
N MET A 197 -5.58 -7.76 -16.69
CA MET A 197 -5.85 -6.32 -16.59
C MET A 197 -4.73 -5.45 -17.15
N GLU A 198 -3.53 -6.02 -17.42
CA GLU A 198 -2.34 -5.32 -17.92
C GLU A 198 -1.91 -4.13 -17.05
N LEU A 199 -2.19 -4.20 -15.74
CA LEU A 199 -1.86 -3.20 -14.72
C LEU A 199 -0.97 -3.83 -13.63
N PRO A 200 -0.06 -3.04 -13.01
CA PRO A 200 0.74 -3.54 -11.90
C PRO A 200 -0.13 -3.94 -10.71
N VAL A 201 0.29 -5.00 -10.03
CA VAL A 201 -0.39 -5.54 -8.84
C VAL A 201 0.42 -5.29 -7.59
N LEU A 202 -0.20 -4.69 -6.58
CA LEU A 202 0.31 -4.58 -5.23
C LEU A 202 -0.25 -5.72 -4.37
N VAL A 203 0.61 -6.29 -3.52
CA VAL A 203 0.21 -7.31 -2.55
C VAL A 203 0.60 -6.90 -1.14
N GLY A 204 -0.41 -6.84 -0.25
CA GLY A 204 -0.24 -6.56 1.16
C GLY A 204 -0.70 -7.72 2.04
N VAL A 205 0.17 -8.70 2.34
CA VAL A 205 -0.13 -9.85 3.22
C VAL A 205 0.59 -9.80 4.56
N SER A 206 1.50 -8.83 4.74
CA SER A 206 2.41 -8.76 5.88
C SER A 206 1.70 -8.84 7.23
N ARG A 207 2.00 -9.87 7.99
CA ARG A 207 1.49 -10.16 9.34
C ARG A 207 -0.04 -10.18 9.46
N LYS A 208 -0.76 -10.46 8.34
CA LYS A 208 -2.23 -10.51 8.30
C LYS A 208 -2.79 -11.79 8.90
N SER A 209 -4.07 -11.74 9.26
CA SER A 209 -4.79 -12.84 9.91
C SER A 209 -4.81 -14.14 9.11
N MET A 210 -4.74 -14.07 7.79
CA MET A 210 -4.62 -15.23 6.94
C MET A 210 -3.35 -16.06 7.22
N ILE A 211 -2.30 -15.45 7.80
CA ILE A 211 -1.07 -16.12 8.19
C ILE A 211 -1.18 -16.64 9.61
N TYR A 212 -1.29 -15.73 10.59
CA TYR A 212 -1.18 -16.12 11.99
C TYR A 212 -2.35 -16.99 12.49
N LYS A 213 -3.58 -16.77 11.97
CA LYS A 213 -4.70 -17.66 12.31
C LYS A 213 -4.55 -19.07 11.74
N PHE A 214 -4.05 -19.18 10.50
CA PHE A 214 -3.79 -20.47 9.87
C PHE A 214 -2.70 -21.26 10.60
N LEU A 215 -1.63 -20.56 11.01
CA LEU A 215 -0.50 -21.18 11.72
C LEU A 215 -0.76 -21.36 13.24
N GLY A 216 -1.86 -20.84 13.79
CA GLY A 216 -2.15 -20.88 15.21
C GLY A 216 -1.18 -20.06 16.06
N THR A 217 -0.69 -18.95 15.53
CA THR A 217 0.32 -18.08 16.15
C THR A 217 -0.17 -16.62 16.27
N SER A 218 0.73 -15.67 16.53
CA SER A 218 0.43 -14.25 16.69
C SER A 218 0.92 -13.41 15.50
N PRO A 219 0.45 -12.15 15.34
CA PRO A 219 0.98 -11.25 14.30
C PRO A 219 2.50 -11.03 14.40
N GLU A 220 3.06 -11.02 15.63
CA GLU A 220 4.48 -10.83 15.90
C GLU A 220 5.31 -12.00 15.34
N GLU A 221 4.77 -13.21 15.40
CA GLU A 221 5.40 -14.46 14.95
C GLU A 221 5.12 -14.78 13.46
N ALA A 222 4.34 -13.94 12.77
CA ALA A 222 3.90 -14.19 11.39
C ALA A 222 4.96 -13.86 10.31
N LEU A 223 6.19 -13.53 10.69
CA LEU A 223 7.25 -13.13 9.74
C LEU A 223 7.55 -14.22 8.70
N ASN A 224 7.79 -15.45 9.14
CA ASN A 224 8.11 -16.55 8.23
C ASN A 224 6.98 -16.83 7.22
N GLY A 225 5.71 -16.84 7.68
CA GLY A 225 4.56 -16.97 6.79
C GLY A 225 4.39 -15.78 5.84
N THR A 226 4.73 -14.57 6.30
CA THR A 226 4.78 -13.37 5.44
C THR A 226 5.81 -13.54 4.32
N THR A 227 7.02 -13.99 4.64
CA THR A 227 8.11 -14.23 3.68
C THR A 227 7.69 -15.26 2.62
N MET A 228 7.07 -16.35 3.06
CA MET A 228 6.55 -17.40 2.17
C MET A 228 5.50 -16.85 1.21
N LEU A 229 4.50 -16.12 1.71
CA LEU A 229 3.44 -15.58 0.86
C LEU A 229 3.90 -14.43 -0.03
N ASN A 230 4.87 -13.62 0.40
CA ASN A 230 5.52 -12.63 -0.46
C ASN A 230 6.24 -13.31 -1.64
N THR A 231 6.93 -14.42 -1.41
CA THR A 231 7.59 -15.19 -2.48
C THR A 231 6.56 -15.75 -3.47
N VAL A 232 5.45 -16.31 -2.98
CA VAL A 232 4.36 -16.78 -3.84
C VAL A 232 3.74 -15.61 -4.63
N ALA A 233 3.54 -14.47 -4.00
CA ALA A 233 3.01 -13.28 -4.66
C ALA A 233 3.91 -12.81 -5.80
N LEU A 234 5.24 -12.78 -5.60
CA LEU A 234 6.21 -12.47 -6.65
C LEU A 234 6.12 -13.45 -7.82
N GLN A 235 6.07 -14.75 -7.55
CA GLN A 235 5.91 -15.77 -8.60
C GLN A 235 4.62 -15.61 -9.41
N LYS A 236 3.59 -15.01 -8.79
CA LYS A 236 2.29 -14.74 -9.41
C LYS A 236 2.17 -13.32 -9.99
N GLY A 237 3.29 -12.60 -10.11
CA GLY A 237 3.36 -11.32 -10.81
C GLY A 237 3.06 -10.10 -9.96
N ALA A 238 3.25 -10.15 -8.63
CA ALA A 238 3.20 -8.95 -7.80
C ALA A 238 4.34 -7.99 -8.20
N ALA A 239 3.98 -6.75 -8.53
CA ALA A 239 4.90 -5.67 -8.86
C ALA A 239 5.33 -4.87 -7.61
N ILE A 240 4.49 -4.85 -6.56
CA ILE A 240 4.77 -4.16 -5.31
C ILE A 240 4.39 -5.06 -4.13
N LEU A 241 5.31 -5.19 -3.17
CA LEU A 241 5.05 -5.82 -1.88
C LEU A 241 4.89 -4.75 -0.80
N ARG A 242 3.70 -4.64 -0.19
CA ARG A 242 3.41 -3.72 0.91
C ARG A 242 3.61 -4.43 2.25
N VAL A 243 4.62 -4.01 3.02
CA VAL A 243 5.13 -4.78 4.17
C VAL A 243 5.52 -3.93 5.38
N HIS A 244 5.51 -4.56 6.57
CA HIS A 244 6.13 -4.02 7.78
C HIS A 244 7.65 -4.33 7.83
N ASP A 245 8.05 -5.49 7.30
CA ASP A 245 9.38 -6.08 7.38
C ASP A 245 10.10 -5.92 6.02
N VAL A 246 10.66 -4.71 5.79
CA VAL A 246 11.20 -4.33 4.48
C VAL A 246 12.42 -5.16 4.10
N ARG A 247 13.34 -5.39 5.06
CA ARG A 247 14.58 -6.16 4.81
C ARG A 247 14.26 -7.56 4.29
N GLU A 248 13.37 -8.28 4.96
CA GLU A 248 12.97 -9.63 4.60
C GLU A 248 12.22 -9.68 3.27
N ALA A 249 11.40 -8.68 2.98
CA ALA A 249 10.75 -8.53 1.68
C ALA A 249 11.76 -8.26 0.55
N MET A 250 12.79 -7.42 0.79
CA MET A 250 13.88 -7.20 -0.15
C MET A 250 14.72 -8.45 -0.39
N GLU A 251 14.90 -9.30 0.63
CA GLU A 251 15.54 -10.60 0.46
C GLU A 251 14.72 -11.50 -0.48
N CYS A 252 13.37 -11.54 -0.32
CA CYS A 252 12.49 -12.24 -1.25
C CYS A 252 12.66 -11.72 -2.68
N VAL A 253 12.63 -10.41 -2.90
CA VAL A 253 12.77 -9.80 -4.22
C VAL A 253 14.12 -10.15 -4.85
N ARG A 254 15.22 -10.04 -4.10
CA ARG A 254 16.57 -10.35 -4.60
C ARG A 254 16.70 -11.82 -5.00
N MET A 255 16.17 -12.73 -4.19
CA MET A 255 16.20 -14.18 -4.48
C MET A 255 15.31 -14.50 -5.69
N TYR A 256 14.10 -13.92 -5.74
CA TYR A 256 13.18 -14.08 -6.86
C TYR A 256 13.83 -13.64 -8.19
N ASN A 257 14.40 -12.44 -8.21
CA ASN A 257 15.08 -11.92 -9.41
C ASN A 257 16.22 -12.81 -9.87
N ARG A 258 16.91 -13.50 -8.95
CA ARG A 258 17.99 -14.45 -9.30
C ARG A 258 17.47 -15.75 -9.92
N LEU A 259 16.23 -16.13 -9.62
CA LEU A 259 15.60 -17.34 -10.16
C LEU A 259 14.94 -17.10 -11.53
N THR A 260 14.64 -15.86 -11.88
CA THR A 260 13.90 -15.50 -13.10
C THR A 260 14.78 -14.90 -14.21
N VAL A 261 16.10 -14.81 -13.99
CA VAL A 261 17.10 -14.36 -15.00
C VAL A 261 17.60 -15.55 -15.82
#